data_acbfe0f26bc61f1766527b4faa6e8b91
#
_entry.id   acbfe0f26bc61f1766527b4faa6e8b91
#
_cell.length_a   1.000
_cell.length_b   1.000
_cell.length_c   1.000
_cell.angle_alpha   90.00
_cell.angle_beta   90.00
_cell.angle_gamma   90.00
#
_symmetry.space_group_name_H-M   'P 1'
#
loop_
_entity.id
_entity.type
_entity.pdbx_description
1 polymer ?
#
loop_
_entity_poly.entity_id
_entity_poly.type
_entity_poly.pdbx_seq_one_letter_code
_entity_poly.pdbx_strand_id
1 'polypeptide(L)'
;VTAFQSLMYMLGFEACIACGYIHSNSRYADLFASSVGTSAEITDKDFNIRYAALNTDPISKEIMRKAEKAPVTVDGGLTVHTMPIGGGYAVWTEDVSALLAIKEESESLAEELAERNEILRYEYRRESKRRKGEEQNRLYDLLQSATQKQINRISALTQEYRRISKSDTDRVKMLLAEIAVLCSYIKRRKHLTLLADKDYEVAVSELERAFSESLQTLKLLNVRNTLYVDNELSMISDKNAAAILDFYEEVIEADLENLTSVQISLANINGLRLSLNVCCEADLSIFLNKGNVLYEMDDDAGYQHLVFIIEGGAAV
;
A
#
# COMPACT_ATOMS: atom_id res chain seq x y z
N VAL A 1 15.63 -47.25 87.60
CA VAL A 1 16.43 -46.24 86.90
C VAL A 1 15.82 -45.91 85.50
N THR A 2 15.35 -46.95 84.76
CA THR A 2 14.82 -46.70 83.37
C THR A 2 13.49 -45.95 83.36
N ALA A 3 12.56 -46.18 84.31
CA ALA A 3 11.28 -45.48 84.37
C ALA A 3 11.45 -43.98 84.70
N PHE A 4 12.39 -43.66 85.59
CA PHE A 4 12.72 -42.29 85.96
C PHE A 4 13.35 -41.47 84.76
N GLN A 5 14.19 -42.16 84.04
CA GLN A 5 14.82 -41.56 82.82
C GLN A 5 13.78 -41.28 81.74
N SER A 6 12.86 -42.22 81.49
CA SER A 6 11.77 -42.02 80.55
C SER A 6 10.84 -40.91 80.96
N LEU A 7 10.55 -40.76 82.24
CA LEU A 7 9.75 -39.62 82.74
C LEU A 7 10.44 -38.24 82.54
N MET A 8 11.73 -38.20 82.82
CA MET A 8 12.52 -36.99 82.59
C MET A 8 12.61 -36.57 81.09
N TYR A 9 12.69 -37.55 80.16
CA TYR A 9 12.62 -37.26 78.72
C TYR A 9 11.26 -36.78 78.32
N MET A 10 10.16 -37.37 78.82
CA MET A 10 8.80 -36.90 78.54
C MET A 10 8.58 -35.45 79.04
N LEU A 11 8.98 -35.17 80.32
CA LEU A 11 8.86 -33.82 80.86
C LEU A 11 9.73 -32.79 80.11
N GLY A 12 10.91 -33.20 79.68
CA GLY A 12 11.79 -32.34 78.86
C GLY A 12 11.17 -32.07 77.49
N PHE A 13 10.53 -33.07 76.89
CA PHE A 13 9.85 -32.93 75.61
C PHE A 13 8.65 -32.01 75.70
N GLU A 14 7.81 -32.19 76.78
CA GLU A 14 6.69 -31.31 77.04
C GLU A 14 7.11 -29.87 77.35
N ALA A 15 8.23 -29.68 78.09
CA ALA A 15 8.79 -28.35 78.35
C ALA A 15 9.27 -27.69 77.07
N CYS A 16 9.90 -28.41 76.17
CA CYS A 16 10.29 -27.90 74.86
C CYS A 16 9.10 -27.50 73.98
N ILE A 17 7.98 -28.26 74.05
CA ILE A 17 6.75 -27.90 73.38
C ILE A 17 6.13 -26.64 74.03
N ALA A 18 6.07 -26.59 75.34
CA ALA A 18 5.48 -25.43 76.08
C ALA A 18 6.32 -24.13 75.88
N CYS A 19 7.64 -24.23 75.74
CA CYS A 19 8.52 -23.10 75.46
C CYS A 19 8.58 -22.70 73.99
N GLY A 20 7.89 -23.44 73.07
CA GLY A 20 7.84 -23.12 71.64
C GLY A 20 9.08 -23.55 70.86
N TYR A 21 10.01 -24.32 71.49
CA TYR A 21 11.17 -24.93 70.77
C TYR A 21 10.76 -26.04 69.85
N ILE A 22 9.67 -26.76 70.17
CA ILE A 22 9.06 -27.77 69.34
C ILE A 22 7.60 -27.36 69.06
N HIS A 23 7.29 -27.13 67.80
CA HIS A 23 5.92 -26.76 67.41
C HIS A 23 5.01 -27.94 67.52
N SER A 24 4.04 -27.86 68.48
CA SER A 24 3.04 -28.90 68.62
C SER A 24 1.96 -28.76 67.54
N ASN A 25 1.44 -29.89 67.05
CA ASN A 25 0.39 -29.92 66.04
C ASN A 25 -0.94 -29.22 66.47
N SER A 26 -1.08 -28.94 67.78
CA SER A 26 -2.27 -28.25 68.35
C SER A 26 -2.34 -26.76 68.02
N ARG A 27 -1.21 -26.10 67.64
CA ARG A 27 -1.22 -24.69 67.28
C ARG A 27 -1.51 -24.41 65.81
N TYR A 28 -1.65 -25.43 64.97
CA TYR A 28 -2.07 -25.24 63.57
C TYR A 28 -3.47 -24.69 63.48
N ALA A 29 -4.37 -24.93 64.45
CA ALA A 29 -5.70 -24.35 64.52
C ALA A 29 -5.63 -22.81 64.66
N ASP A 30 -4.71 -22.29 65.52
CA ASP A 30 -4.55 -20.84 65.75
C ASP A 30 -3.91 -20.17 64.55
N LEU A 31 -2.94 -20.83 63.91
CA LEU A 31 -2.32 -20.36 62.67
C LEU A 31 -3.33 -20.32 61.52
N PHE A 32 -4.15 -21.34 61.42
CA PHE A 32 -5.19 -21.41 60.39
C PHE A 32 -6.30 -20.36 60.65
N ALA A 33 -6.68 -20.18 61.91
CA ALA A 33 -7.65 -19.15 62.28
C ALA A 33 -7.16 -17.74 62.09
N SER A 34 -5.83 -17.50 62.17
CA SER A 34 -5.23 -16.17 62.00
C SER A 34 -4.80 -15.86 60.55
N SER A 35 -5.03 -16.76 59.60
CA SER A 35 -4.74 -16.46 58.17
C SER A 35 -5.70 -15.40 57.67
N VAL A 36 -5.21 -14.17 57.60
CA VAL A 36 -5.95 -13.00 57.13
C VAL A 36 -6.09 -13.07 55.60
N GLY A 37 -7.34 -13.11 55.11
CA GLY A 37 -7.62 -12.85 53.68
C GLY A 37 -7.96 -14.07 52.84
N THR A 38 -7.77 -15.28 53.29
CA THR A 38 -8.21 -16.51 52.58
C THR A 38 -9.23 -17.26 53.41
N SER A 39 -10.43 -17.46 52.86
CA SER A 39 -11.39 -18.35 53.43
C SER A 39 -10.95 -19.80 53.13
N ALA A 40 -10.45 -20.48 54.15
CA ALA A 40 -9.93 -21.86 54.02
C ALA A 40 -10.46 -22.77 55.09
N GLU A 41 -10.71 -24.02 54.74
CA GLU A 41 -11.19 -25.08 55.62
C GLU A 41 -10.39 -26.36 55.44
N ILE A 42 -10.18 -27.10 56.52
CA ILE A 42 -9.61 -28.49 56.46
C ILE A 42 -10.72 -29.41 56.85
N THR A 43 -10.97 -30.39 56.03
CA THR A 43 -12.03 -31.40 56.25
C THR A 43 -11.46 -32.80 56.37
N ASP A 44 -12.23 -33.70 56.96
CA ASP A 44 -11.97 -35.13 56.92
C ASP A 44 -12.38 -35.72 55.55
N LYS A 45 -12.23 -37.05 55.40
CA LYS A 45 -12.60 -37.78 54.18
C LYS A 45 -14.06 -37.73 53.80
N ASP A 46 -14.93 -37.40 54.80
CA ASP A 46 -16.37 -37.29 54.63
C ASP A 46 -16.82 -35.80 54.47
N PHE A 47 -15.87 -34.90 54.23
CA PHE A 47 -16.10 -33.47 54.14
C PHE A 47 -16.71 -32.84 55.39
N ASN A 48 -16.44 -33.41 56.56
CA ASN A 48 -16.76 -32.72 57.83
C ASN A 48 -15.64 -31.75 58.17
N ILE A 49 -15.98 -30.49 58.47
CA ILE A 49 -15.02 -29.45 58.78
C ILE A 49 -14.33 -29.77 60.11
N ARG A 50 -13.00 -29.82 60.09
CA ARG A 50 -12.12 -30.03 61.25
C ARG A 50 -11.50 -28.73 61.73
N TYR A 51 -11.10 -27.90 60.77
CA TYR A 51 -10.54 -26.56 61.04
C TYR A 51 -11.10 -25.58 59.99
N ALA A 52 -11.47 -24.37 60.40
CA ALA A 52 -11.92 -23.32 59.54
C ALA A 52 -11.24 -22.00 59.92
N ALA A 53 -10.98 -21.14 58.94
CA ALA A 53 -10.55 -19.77 59.17
C ALA A 53 -11.67 -18.93 59.81
N LEU A 54 -11.33 -17.89 60.57
CA LEU A 54 -12.28 -17.11 61.38
C LEU A 54 -13.40 -16.43 60.61
N ASN A 55 -13.22 -16.17 59.33
CA ASN A 55 -14.16 -15.46 58.47
C ASN A 55 -14.68 -16.30 57.30
N THR A 56 -14.80 -17.63 57.53
CA THR A 56 -15.24 -18.52 56.47
C THR A 56 -16.75 -18.78 56.57
N ASP A 57 -17.50 -18.42 55.55
CA ASP A 57 -18.85 -18.93 55.38
C ASP A 57 -18.79 -20.43 55.07
N PRO A 58 -19.57 -21.25 55.75
CA PRO A 58 -19.49 -22.71 55.60
C PRO A 58 -19.84 -23.13 54.17
N ILE A 59 -18.88 -23.74 53.50
CA ILE A 59 -19.08 -24.27 52.14
C ILE A 59 -19.88 -25.56 52.19
N SER A 60 -20.86 -25.71 51.32
CA SER A 60 -21.67 -26.92 51.23
C SER A 60 -20.82 -28.11 50.79
N LYS A 61 -21.08 -29.28 51.44
CA LYS A 61 -20.37 -30.55 51.09
C LYS A 61 -20.51 -30.92 49.63
N GLU A 62 -21.61 -30.56 48.98
CA GLU A 62 -21.84 -30.85 47.57
C GLU A 62 -20.88 -30.06 46.67
N ILE A 63 -20.65 -28.76 47.02
CA ILE A 63 -19.71 -27.92 46.33
C ILE A 63 -18.28 -28.40 46.51
N MET A 64 -17.90 -28.77 47.75
CA MET A 64 -16.58 -29.33 48.03
C MET A 64 -16.29 -30.61 47.23
N ARG A 65 -17.30 -31.50 47.09
CA ARG A 65 -17.17 -32.73 46.27
C ARG A 65 -17.04 -32.43 44.76
N LYS A 66 -17.76 -31.44 44.27
CA LYS A 66 -17.62 -31.03 42.87
C LYS A 66 -16.26 -30.42 42.63
N ALA A 67 -15.78 -29.60 43.58
CA ALA A 67 -14.49 -28.92 43.50
C ALA A 67 -13.29 -29.88 43.64
N GLU A 68 -13.48 -31.14 44.07
CA GLU A 68 -12.45 -32.19 44.07
C GLU A 68 -11.98 -32.52 42.62
N LYS A 69 -12.87 -32.42 41.62
CA LYS A 69 -12.57 -32.75 40.24
C LYS A 69 -12.09 -31.51 39.44
N ALA A 70 -12.63 -30.36 39.69
CA ALA A 70 -12.29 -29.11 39.10
C ALA A 70 -12.79 -27.93 39.96
N PRO A 71 -12.10 -26.82 40.03
CA PRO A 71 -12.56 -25.60 40.74
C PRO A 71 -14.00 -25.25 40.36
N VAL A 72 -14.82 -24.89 41.33
CA VAL A 72 -16.24 -24.56 41.14
C VAL A 72 -16.47 -23.09 41.52
N THR A 73 -16.91 -22.29 40.57
CA THR A 73 -17.33 -20.88 40.86
C THR A 73 -18.76 -20.89 41.38
N VAL A 74 -18.96 -20.24 42.51
CA VAL A 74 -20.24 -20.05 43.17
C VAL A 74 -20.74 -18.65 42.97
N ASP A 75 -22.03 -18.39 43.18
CA ASP A 75 -22.61 -17.06 43.05
C ASP A 75 -21.84 -16.03 43.89
N GLY A 76 -21.56 -14.88 43.23
CA GLY A 76 -20.75 -13.79 43.84
C GLY A 76 -19.28 -13.79 43.43
N GLY A 77 -18.85 -14.67 42.50
CA GLY A 77 -17.49 -14.63 42.00
C GLY A 77 -16.45 -15.35 42.89
N LEU A 78 -16.91 -16.17 43.85
CA LEU A 78 -16.05 -16.98 44.70
C LEU A 78 -15.79 -18.33 44.02
N THR A 79 -14.54 -18.64 43.78
CA THR A 79 -14.13 -19.98 43.25
C THR A 79 -13.64 -20.85 44.38
N VAL A 80 -14.27 -22.00 44.53
CA VAL A 80 -13.95 -23.03 45.54
C VAL A 80 -12.93 -24.00 44.95
N HIS A 81 -11.83 -24.18 45.66
CA HIS A 81 -10.79 -25.14 45.34
C HIS A 81 -10.77 -26.25 46.41
N THR A 82 -10.59 -27.46 46.00
CA THR A 82 -10.44 -28.61 46.91
C THR A 82 -9.22 -29.42 46.53
N MET A 83 -8.34 -29.66 47.51
CA MET A 83 -7.11 -30.42 47.30
C MET A 83 -7.02 -31.55 48.35
N PRO A 84 -6.76 -32.81 47.97
CA PRO A 84 -6.59 -33.89 48.89
C PRO A 84 -5.30 -33.72 49.71
N ILE A 85 -5.41 -33.93 51.03
CA ILE A 85 -4.31 -33.92 51.99
C ILE A 85 -4.29 -35.25 52.79
N GLY A 86 -3.20 -35.50 53.54
CA GLY A 86 -3.08 -36.70 54.34
C GLY A 86 -4.17 -36.78 55.44
N GLY A 87 -5.26 -37.49 55.14
CA GLY A 87 -6.38 -37.67 56.10
C GLY A 87 -7.68 -36.96 55.79
N GLY A 88 -7.73 -36.12 54.70
CA GLY A 88 -8.93 -35.38 54.31
C GLY A 88 -8.66 -34.45 53.15
N TYR A 89 -9.26 -33.26 53.15
CA TYR A 89 -9.17 -32.26 52.10
C TYR A 89 -8.87 -30.88 52.67
N ALA A 90 -8.06 -30.09 51.96
CA ALA A 90 -7.95 -28.66 52.16
C ALA A 90 -8.87 -28.00 51.13
N VAL A 91 -9.76 -27.13 51.61
CA VAL A 91 -10.71 -26.38 50.80
C VAL A 91 -10.46 -24.88 51.04
N TRP A 92 -10.37 -24.10 49.96
CA TRP A 92 -10.24 -22.66 50.09
C TRP A 92 -11.05 -21.95 48.99
N THR A 93 -11.39 -20.71 49.23
CA THR A 93 -12.09 -19.86 48.28
C THR A 93 -11.20 -18.75 47.80
N GLU A 94 -11.30 -18.47 46.52
CA GLU A 94 -10.64 -17.32 45.86
C GLU A 94 -11.71 -16.41 45.30
N ASP A 95 -11.62 -15.13 45.61
CA ASP A 95 -12.50 -14.12 45.02
C ASP A 95 -11.99 -13.72 43.65
N VAL A 96 -12.68 -14.16 42.62
CA VAL A 96 -12.40 -13.83 41.23
C VAL A 96 -13.39 -12.85 40.62
N SER A 97 -14.22 -12.19 41.43
CA SER A 97 -15.23 -11.25 40.95
C SER A 97 -14.65 -10.11 40.15
N ALA A 98 -13.55 -9.52 40.62
CA ALA A 98 -12.84 -8.48 39.87
C ALA A 98 -12.24 -9.01 38.52
N LEU A 99 -11.75 -10.23 38.55
CA LEU A 99 -11.21 -10.86 37.33
C LEU A 99 -12.29 -11.15 36.29
N LEU A 100 -13.48 -11.60 36.75
CA LEU A 100 -14.63 -11.84 35.87
C LEU A 100 -15.16 -10.52 35.29
N ALA A 101 -15.23 -9.45 36.08
CA ALA A 101 -15.62 -8.13 35.59
C ALA A 101 -14.66 -7.58 34.53
N ILE A 102 -13.33 -7.69 34.77
CA ILE A 102 -12.32 -7.29 33.78
C ILE A 102 -12.41 -8.15 32.51
N LYS A 103 -12.68 -9.45 32.66
CA LYS A 103 -12.86 -10.34 31.51
C LYS A 103 -14.06 -9.90 30.66
N GLU A 104 -15.20 -9.66 31.28
CA GLU A 104 -16.42 -9.21 30.60
C GLU A 104 -16.23 -7.85 29.90
N GLU A 105 -15.55 -6.91 30.56
CA GLU A 105 -15.20 -5.61 29.96
C GLU A 105 -14.24 -5.80 28.77
N SER A 106 -13.24 -6.70 28.91
CA SER A 106 -12.29 -7.00 27.82
C SER A 106 -12.98 -7.64 26.61
N GLU A 107 -13.92 -8.57 26.85
CA GLU A 107 -14.71 -9.19 25.79
C GLU A 107 -15.59 -8.15 25.07
N SER A 108 -16.28 -7.28 25.82
CA SER A 108 -17.08 -6.19 25.25
C SER A 108 -16.24 -5.21 24.42
N LEU A 109 -15.06 -4.81 24.93
CA LEU A 109 -14.13 -3.95 24.17
C LEU A 109 -13.58 -4.63 22.92
N ALA A 110 -13.34 -5.95 22.97
CA ALA A 110 -12.90 -6.70 21.81
C ALA A 110 -13.97 -6.74 20.71
N GLU A 111 -15.25 -6.88 21.08
CA GLU A 111 -16.37 -6.83 20.15
C GLU A 111 -16.51 -5.42 19.52
N GLU A 112 -16.44 -4.37 20.33
CA GLU A 112 -16.49 -2.98 19.82
C GLU A 112 -15.33 -2.69 18.86
N LEU A 113 -14.12 -3.13 19.20
CA LEU A 113 -12.95 -2.96 18.33
C LEU A 113 -13.08 -3.75 17.01
N ALA A 114 -13.69 -4.95 17.06
CA ALA A 114 -13.94 -5.74 15.87
C ALA A 114 -14.92 -5.03 14.93
N GLU A 115 -16.02 -4.50 15.46
CA GLU A 115 -17.01 -3.73 14.70
C GLU A 115 -16.39 -2.47 14.09
N ARG A 116 -15.66 -1.68 14.90
CA ARG A 116 -14.97 -0.48 14.41
C ARG A 116 -13.96 -0.80 13.31
N ASN A 117 -13.20 -1.90 13.45
CA ASN A 117 -12.25 -2.33 12.42
C ASN A 117 -12.95 -2.70 11.12
N GLU A 118 -14.13 -3.32 11.19
CA GLU A 118 -14.90 -3.66 9.99
C GLU A 118 -15.38 -2.40 9.27
N ILE A 119 -15.91 -1.43 10.01
CA ILE A 119 -16.35 -0.12 9.47
C ILE A 119 -15.15 0.59 8.81
N LEU A 120 -14.01 0.69 9.51
CA LEU A 120 -12.80 1.34 8.97
C LEU A 120 -12.28 0.64 7.71
N ARG A 121 -12.32 -0.68 7.65
CA ARG A 121 -11.94 -1.44 6.44
C ARG A 121 -12.89 -1.17 5.28
N TYR A 122 -14.18 -1.04 5.54
CA TYR A 122 -15.16 -0.68 4.53
C TYR A 122 -14.93 0.74 4.00
N GLU A 123 -14.75 1.71 4.88
CA GLU A 123 -14.46 3.11 4.52
C GLU A 123 -13.17 3.22 3.72
N TYR A 124 -12.10 2.56 4.17
CA TYR A 124 -10.82 2.53 3.47
C TYR A 124 -10.95 1.95 2.04
N ARG A 125 -11.69 0.85 1.89
CA ARG A 125 -11.94 0.24 0.56
C ARG A 125 -12.74 1.18 -0.33
N ARG A 126 -13.73 1.85 0.21
CA ARG A 126 -14.56 2.83 -0.51
C ARG A 126 -13.73 4.03 -0.96
N GLU A 127 -12.94 4.60 -0.04
CA GLU A 127 -12.07 5.73 -0.32
C GLU A 127 -10.98 5.37 -1.34
N SER A 128 -10.37 4.20 -1.22
CA SER A 128 -9.39 3.70 -2.19
C SER A 128 -9.99 3.54 -3.59
N LYS A 129 -11.22 3.04 -3.70
CA LYS A 129 -11.92 2.96 -4.99
C LYS A 129 -12.23 4.34 -5.56
N ARG A 130 -12.66 5.27 -4.72
CA ARG A 130 -12.95 6.66 -5.14
C ARG A 130 -11.69 7.33 -5.67
N ARG A 131 -10.59 7.28 -4.91
CA ARG A 131 -9.29 7.86 -5.33
C ARG A 131 -8.77 7.26 -6.63
N LYS A 132 -8.88 5.92 -6.79
CA LYS A 132 -8.52 5.27 -8.07
C LYS A 132 -9.37 5.76 -9.22
N GLY A 133 -10.68 5.94 -9.02
CA GLY A 133 -11.57 6.48 -10.04
C GLY A 133 -11.24 7.93 -10.39
N GLU A 134 -10.98 8.77 -9.41
CA GLU A 134 -10.60 10.17 -9.60
C GLU A 134 -9.27 10.28 -10.36
N GLU A 135 -8.27 9.46 -10.00
CA GLU A 135 -6.98 9.43 -10.68
C GLU A 135 -7.10 8.92 -12.13
N GLN A 136 -7.90 7.88 -12.35
CA GLN A 136 -8.20 7.43 -13.72
C GLN A 136 -8.86 8.53 -14.55
N ASN A 137 -9.85 9.23 -14.01
CA ASN A 137 -10.50 10.34 -14.70
C ASN A 137 -9.51 11.46 -15.00
N ARG A 138 -8.67 11.84 -14.03
CA ARG A 138 -7.60 12.84 -14.23
C ARG A 138 -6.66 12.45 -15.37
N LEU A 139 -6.24 11.18 -15.41
CA LEU A 139 -5.40 10.67 -16.50
C LEU A 139 -6.13 10.70 -17.85
N TYR A 140 -7.41 10.31 -17.88
CA TYR A 140 -8.20 10.41 -19.10
C TYR A 140 -8.32 11.84 -19.60
N ASP A 141 -8.58 12.80 -18.73
CA ASP A 141 -8.68 14.22 -19.07
C ASP A 141 -7.36 14.76 -19.62
N LEU A 142 -6.23 14.41 -18.98
CA LEU A 142 -4.90 14.77 -19.47
C LEU A 142 -4.61 14.16 -20.85
N LEU A 143 -4.90 12.86 -21.04
CA LEU A 143 -4.70 12.18 -22.31
C LEU A 143 -5.58 12.76 -23.41
N GLN A 144 -6.81 13.13 -23.07
CA GLN A 144 -7.74 13.71 -24.03
C GLN A 144 -7.35 15.13 -24.38
N SER A 145 -7.04 15.99 -23.40
CA SER A 145 -6.66 17.37 -23.66
C SER A 145 -5.40 17.49 -24.51
N ALA A 146 -4.39 16.65 -24.23
CA ALA A 146 -3.13 16.64 -24.99
C ALA A 146 -3.28 16.21 -26.46
N THR A 147 -4.33 15.44 -26.80
CA THR A 147 -4.52 14.91 -28.17
C THR A 147 -5.81 15.32 -28.83
N GLN A 148 -6.55 16.25 -28.22
CA GLN A 148 -7.89 16.64 -28.72
C GLN A 148 -7.84 17.30 -30.11
N LYS A 149 -6.79 18.10 -30.37
CA LYS A 149 -6.58 18.74 -31.68
C LYS A 149 -6.47 17.68 -32.78
N GLN A 150 -5.62 16.67 -32.57
CA GLN A 150 -5.41 15.59 -33.53
C GLN A 150 -6.66 14.71 -33.71
N ILE A 151 -7.37 14.42 -32.64
CA ILE A 151 -8.65 13.69 -32.72
C ILE A 151 -9.66 14.44 -33.57
N ASN A 152 -9.77 15.77 -33.39
CA ASN A 152 -10.66 16.61 -34.20
C ASN A 152 -10.23 16.61 -35.67
N ARG A 153 -8.90 16.70 -35.92
CA ARG A 153 -8.35 16.61 -37.29
C ARG A 153 -8.67 15.28 -37.96
N ILE A 154 -8.44 14.14 -37.25
CA ILE A 154 -8.81 12.81 -37.76
C ILE A 154 -10.30 12.73 -38.09
N SER A 155 -11.15 13.30 -37.25
CA SER A 155 -12.60 13.33 -37.49
C SER A 155 -12.94 14.09 -38.78
N ALA A 156 -12.30 15.24 -39.02
CA ALA A 156 -12.48 16.03 -40.25
C ALA A 156 -12.00 15.27 -41.50
N LEU A 157 -10.80 14.68 -41.43
CA LEU A 157 -10.24 13.86 -42.52
C LEU A 157 -11.10 12.62 -42.82
N THR A 158 -11.65 11.98 -41.79
CA THR A 158 -12.56 10.85 -41.97
C THR A 158 -13.85 11.27 -42.66
N GLN A 159 -14.37 12.46 -42.36
CA GLN A 159 -15.55 13.02 -43.08
C GLN A 159 -15.21 13.33 -44.54
N GLU A 160 -14.04 13.93 -44.81
CA GLU A 160 -13.55 14.17 -46.17
C GLU A 160 -13.41 12.87 -46.94
N TYR A 161 -12.76 11.84 -46.38
CA TYR A 161 -12.62 10.51 -46.94
C TYR A 161 -13.97 9.90 -47.36
N ARG A 162 -15.03 10.10 -46.55
CA ARG A 162 -16.36 9.59 -46.88
C ARG A 162 -17.02 10.31 -48.04
N ARG A 163 -16.60 11.56 -48.35
CA ARG A 163 -17.16 12.40 -49.41
C ARG A 163 -16.46 12.22 -50.74
N ILE A 164 -15.20 11.77 -50.72
CA ILE A 164 -14.39 11.61 -51.91
C ILE A 164 -14.85 10.38 -52.71
N SER A 165 -14.86 10.50 -54.04
CA SER A 165 -15.10 9.38 -54.92
C SER A 165 -13.94 8.37 -54.80
N LYS A 166 -14.28 7.07 -54.71
CA LYS A 166 -13.29 5.99 -54.65
C LYS A 166 -12.39 5.89 -55.90
N SER A 167 -12.71 6.67 -56.96
CA SER A 167 -11.88 6.77 -58.17
C SER A 167 -10.66 7.66 -58.01
N ASP A 168 -10.60 8.54 -57.00
CA ASP A 168 -9.46 9.38 -56.71
C ASP A 168 -8.49 8.65 -55.74
N THR A 169 -7.77 7.71 -56.29
CA THR A 169 -6.90 6.80 -55.51
C THR A 169 -5.76 7.53 -54.80
N ASP A 170 -5.22 8.60 -55.39
CA ASP A 170 -4.06 9.31 -54.81
C ASP A 170 -4.51 10.18 -53.63
N ARG A 171 -5.64 10.91 -53.74
CA ARG A 171 -6.19 11.67 -52.62
C ARG A 171 -6.62 10.75 -51.47
N VAL A 172 -7.20 9.60 -51.78
CA VAL A 172 -7.57 8.59 -50.77
C VAL A 172 -6.34 8.08 -50.02
N LYS A 173 -5.24 7.75 -50.73
CA LYS A 173 -3.98 7.31 -50.09
C LYS A 173 -3.42 8.38 -49.17
N MET A 174 -3.42 9.64 -49.61
CA MET A 174 -2.90 10.76 -48.85
C MET A 174 -3.67 10.99 -47.54
N LEU A 175 -5.02 11.01 -47.60
CA LEU A 175 -5.85 11.13 -46.41
C LEU A 175 -5.64 9.99 -45.43
N LEU A 176 -5.53 8.73 -45.91
CA LEU A 176 -5.27 7.59 -45.05
C LEU A 176 -3.91 7.64 -44.40
N ALA A 177 -2.88 8.11 -45.12
CA ALA A 177 -1.53 8.27 -44.57
C ALA A 177 -1.48 9.42 -43.55
N GLU A 178 -2.16 10.56 -43.79
CA GLU A 178 -2.30 11.65 -42.80
C GLU A 178 -2.98 11.15 -41.51
N ILE A 179 -4.10 10.40 -41.64
CA ILE A 179 -4.78 9.77 -40.49
C ILE A 179 -3.81 8.82 -39.76
N ALA A 180 -3.00 8.03 -40.48
CA ALA A 180 -2.06 7.10 -39.88
C ALA A 180 -0.95 7.81 -39.09
N VAL A 181 -0.43 8.93 -39.59
CA VAL A 181 0.57 9.79 -38.90
C VAL A 181 -0.02 10.29 -37.58
N LEU A 182 -1.21 10.91 -37.64
CA LEU A 182 -1.90 11.43 -36.45
C LEU A 182 -2.24 10.33 -35.44
N CYS A 183 -2.64 9.14 -35.88
CA CYS A 183 -2.89 8.00 -35.01
C CYS A 183 -1.60 7.50 -34.34
N SER A 184 -0.48 7.47 -35.06
CA SER A 184 0.82 7.11 -34.51
C SER A 184 1.25 8.07 -33.40
N TYR A 185 1.13 9.38 -33.64
CA TYR A 185 1.39 10.39 -32.62
C TYR A 185 0.49 10.21 -31.39
N ILE A 186 -0.82 10.14 -31.56
CA ILE A 186 -1.78 9.96 -30.43
C ILE A 186 -1.41 8.74 -29.59
N LYS A 187 -1.11 7.61 -30.24
CA LYS A 187 -0.68 6.38 -29.56
C LYS A 187 0.58 6.61 -28.74
N ARG A 188 1.60 7.22 -29.30
CA ARG A 188 2.89 7.46 -28.66
C ARG A 188 2.80 8.52 -27.56
N ARG A 189 2.05 9.59 -27.79
CA ARG A 189 1.79 10.61 -26.79
C ARG A 189 1.10 10.08 -25.55
N LYS A 190 0.08 9.24 -25.77
CA LYS A 190 -0.61 8.53 -24.66
C LYS A 190 0.32 7.58 -23.93
N HIS A 191 1.16 6.83 -24.66
CA HIS A 191 2.12 5.92 -24.06
C HIS A 191 3.12 6.65 -23.17
N LEU A 192 3.71 7.75 -23.65
CA LEU A 192 4.61 8.59 -22.85
C LEU A 192 3.94 9.13 -21.59
N THR A 193 2.69 9.60 -21.69
CA THR A 193 1.94 10.08 -20.53
C THR A 193 1.71 8.97 -19.48
N LEU A 194 1.45 7.73 -19.91
CA LEU A 194 1.27 6.60 -19.00
C LEU A 194 2.59 6.13 -18.35
N LEU A 195 3.71 6.26 -19.04
CA LEU A 195 5.03 5.96 -18.47
C LEU A 195 5.42 7.01 -17.43
N ALA A 196 5.16 8.27 -17.72
CA ALA A 196 5.43 9.40 -16.84
C ALA A 196 4.73 9.33 -15.48
N ASP A 197 3.56 8.68 -15.41
CA ASP A 197 2.79 8.53 -14.16
C ASP A 197 3.52 7.66 -13.10
N LYS A 198 4.57 6.92 -13.51
CA LYS A 198 5.28 6.01 -12.60
C LYS A 198 6.63 6.52 -12.11
N ASP A 199 7.44 7.12 -12.98
CA ASP A 199 8.86 7.34 -12.66
C ASP A 199 9.38 8.76 -12.95
N TYR A 200 8.55 9.69 -13.46
CA TYR A 200 8.94 11.05 -13.87
C TYR A 200 10.07 11.12 -14.91
N GLU A 201 10.65 10.00 -15.30
CA GLU A 201 11.69 9.87 -16.31
C GLU A 201 11.31 8.81 -17.34
N VAL A 202 11.68 9.05 -18.59
CA VAL A 202 11.40 8.19 -19.73
C VAL A 202 12.71 7.83 -20.41
N ALA A 203 12.86 6.56 -20.77
CA ALA A 203 14.00 6.12 -21.55
C ALA A 203 13.98 6.79 -22.93
N VAL A 204 15.13 7.32 -23.39
CA VAL A 204 15.26 7.96 -24.71
C VAL A 204 14.89 6.98 -25.85
N SER A 205 15.08 5.69 -25.64
CA SER A 205 14.66 4.64 -26.57
C SER A 205 13.14 4.65 -26.85
N GLU A 206 12.30 5.17 -25.94
CA GLU A 206 10.86 5.30 -26.19
C GLU A 206 10.55 6.46 -27.15
N LEU A 207 11.31 7.58 -27.06
CA LEU A 207 11.25 8.65 -28.08
C LEU A 207 11.78 8.17 -29.43
N GLU A 208 12.90 7.46 -29.44
CA GLU A 208 13.46 6.87 -30.66
C GLU A 208 12.44 5.98 -31.36
N ARG A 209 11.74 5.13 -30.60
CA ARG A 209 10.64 4.31 -31.11
C ARG A 209 9.49 5.15 -31.64
N ALA A 210 9.14 6.25 -30.94
CA ALA A 210 8.07 7.14 -31.37
C ALA A 210 8.41 7.79 -32.72
N PHE A 211 9.61 8.34 -32.86
CA PHE A 211 10.08 8.89 -34.12
C PHE A 211 10.16 7.86 -35.22
N SER A 212 10.74 6.68 -34.93
CA SER A 212 10.86 5.61 -35.92
C SER A 212 9.50 5.16 -36.46
N GLU A 213 8.49 5.04 -35.60
CA GLU A 213 7.12 4.68 -36.01
C GLU A 213 6.48 5.78 -36.85
N SER A 214 6.63 7.06 -36.46
CA SER A 214 6.15 8.20 -37.25
C SER A 214 6.84 8.26 -38.61
N LEU A 215 8.17 8.13 -38.67
CA LEU A 215 8.93 8.15 -39.89
C LEU A 215 8.61 6.98 -40.84
N GLN A 216 8.29 5.79 -40.27
CA GLN A 216 7.78 4.67 -41.09
C GLN A 216 6.45 5.01 -41.74
N THR A 217 5.59 5.71 -41.02
CA THR A 217 4.28 6.13 -41.54
C THR A 217 4.45 7.21 -42.65
N LEU A 218 5.39 8.15 -42.47
CA LEU A 218 5.72 9.17 -43.46
C LEU A 218 6.27 8.57 -44.78
N LYS A 219 6.90 7.38 -44.75
CA LYS A 219 7.30 6.64 -45.99
C LYS A 219 6.07 6.31 -46.86
N LEU A 220 4.89 6.16 -46.31
CA LEU A 220 3.66 5.95 -47.09
C LEU A 220 3.31 7.14 -47.98
N LEU A 221 3.78 8.34 -47.60
CA LEU A 221 3.70 9.60 -48.37
C LEU A 221 4.95 9.83 -49.26
N ASN A 222 5.85 8.87 -49.39
CA ASN A 222 7.12 8.97 -50.09
C ASN A 222 8.06 10.03 -49.51
N VAL A 223 7.91 10.41 -48.22
CA VAL A 223 8.80 11.34 -47.54
C VAL A 223 10.16 10.65 -47.24
N ARG A 224 11.23 11.25 -47.68
CA ARG A 224 12.60 10.80 -47.33
C ARG A 224 12.88 11.17 -45.88
N ASN A 225 13.38 10.23 -45.10
CA ASN A 225 13.57 10.50 -43.67
C ASN A 225 14.83 9.79 -43.12
N THR A 226 15.44 10.44 -42.12
CA THR A 226 16.54 9.92 -41.32
C THR A 226 16.36 10.28 -39.86
N LEU A 227 16.83 9.40 -38.99
CA LEU A 227 16.79 9.58 -37.52
C LEU A 227 18.20 9.34 -36.98
N TYR A 228 18.68 10.28 -36.19
CA TYR A 228 19.87 10.17 -35.38
C TYR A 228 19.54 10.48 -33.94
N VAL A 229 19.90 9.60 -33.01
CA VAL A 229 19.76 9.80 -31.55
C VAL A 229 21.15 9.56 -30.96
N ASP A 230 21.57 10.49 -30.11
CA ASP A 230 22.86 10.41 -29.44
C ASP A 230 22.85 9.25 -28.44
N ASN A 231 23.82 8.34 -28.54
CA ASN A 231 23.95 7.16 -27.69
C ASN A 231 24.29 7.47 -26.23
N GLU A 232 24.75 8.68 -25.93
CA GLU A 232 25.03 9.13 -24.56
C GLU A 232 23.74 9.49 -23.79
N LEU A 233 22.63 9.69 -24.51
CA LEU A 233 21.33 9.97 -23.91
C LEU A 233 20.66 8.67 -23.47
N SER A 234 20.42 8.49 -22.16
CA SER A 234 19.74 7.31 -21.62
C SER A 234 18.35 7.60 -21.12
N MET A 235 18.19 8.64 -20.28
CA MET A 235 16.93 9.02 -19.63
C MET A 235 16.67 10.52 -19.81
N ILE A 236 15.41 10.88 -19.92
CA ILE A 236 14.95 12.27 -19.97
C ILE A 236 13.67 12.44 -19.15
N SER A 237 13.41 13.64 -18.66
CA SER A 237 12.15 13.88 -17.94
C SER A 237 10.94 13.69 -18.86
N ASP A 238 9.84 13.23 -18.28
CA ASP A 238 8.55 13.05 -18.96
C ASP A 238 8.08 14.30 -19.68
N LYS A 239 8.23 15.46 -19.03
CA LYS A 239 7.86 16.77 -19.60
C LYS A 239 8.67 17.10 -20.84
N ASN A 240 9.97 16.81 -20.80
CA ASN A 240 10.87 17.05 -21.92
C ASN A 240 10.56 16.09 -23.07
N ALA A 241 10.33 14.81 -22.76
CA ALA A 241 9.91 13.83 -23.76
C ALA A 241 8.62 14.22 -24.47
N ALA A 242 7.64 14.68 -23.69
CA ALA A 242 6.38 15.19 -24.22
C ALA A 242 6.58 16.41 -25.10
N ALA A 243 7.33 17.42 -24.61
CA ALA A 243 7.57 18.66 -25.36
C ALA A 243 8.30 18.42 -26.68
N ILE A 244 9.26 17.50 -26.68
CA ILE A 244 10.00 17.09 -27.89
C ILE A 244 9.05 16.44 -28.90
N LEU A 245 8.22 15.50 -28.46
CA LEU A 245 7.30 14.81 -29.35
C LEU A 245 6.21 15.74 -29.87
N ASP A 246 5.69 16.62 -29.00
CA ASP A 246 4.66 17.60 -29.36
C ASP A 246 5.21 18.62 -30.38
N PHE A 247 6.45 19.11 -30.16
CA PHE A 247 7.10 20.03 -31.13
C PHE A 247 7.35 19.37 -32.48
N TYR A 248 7.86 18.13 -32.49
CA TYR A 248 8.02 17.36 -33.71
C TYR A 248 6.72 17.23 -34.50
N GLU A 249 5.63 16.86 -33.83
CA GLU A 249 4.34 16.67 -34.48
C GLU A 249 3.80 17.97 -35.03
N GLU A 250 3.91 19.09 -34.29
CA GLU A 250 3.47 20.41 -34.79
C GLU A 250 4.21 20.80 -36.08
N VAL A 251 5.52 20.54 -36.16
CA VAL A 251 6.32 20.83 -37.37
C VAL A 251 5.86 19.94 -38.54
N ILE A 252 5.63 18.64 -38.30
CA ILE A 252 5.15 17.71 -39.34
C ILE A 252 3.73 18.07 -39.79
N GLU A 253 2.83 18.42 -38.85
CA GLU A 253 1.45 18.83 -39.17
C GLU A 253 1.36 20.14 -39.94
N ALA A 254 2.40 21.01 -39.86
CA ALA A 254 2.37 22.33 -40.50
C ALA A 254 2.21 22.24 -42.01
N ASP A 255 2.84 21.26 -42.65
CA ASP A 255 2.73 21.06 -44.10
C ASP A 255 2.95 19.58 -44.51
N LEU A 256 2.14 18.70 -43.94
CA LEU A 256 2.27 17.27 -44.20
C LEU A 256 2.00 16.89 -45.68
N GLU A 257 1.16 17.69 -46.37
CA GLU A 257 0.80 17.44 -47.76
C GLU A 257 1.97 17.68 -48.72
N ASN A 258 2.82 18.70 -48.46
CA ASN A 258 3.97 19.05 -49.31
C ASN A 258 5.32 18.64 -48.74
N LEU A 259 5.28 17.81 -47.68
CA LEU A 259 6.48 17.34 -47.02
C LEU A 259 7.23 16.32 -47.90
N THR A 260 8.48 16.65 -48.24
CA THR A 260 9.32 15.83 -49.11
C THR A 260 10.47 15.16 -48.39
N SER A 261 11.00 15.78 -47.33
CA SER A 261 12.10 15.24 -46.55
C SER A 261 12.06 15.72 -45.09
N VAL A 262 12.43 14.79 -44.18
CA VAL A 262 12.57 15.07 -42.71
C VAL A 262 13.83 14.37 -42.20
N GLN A 263 14.71 15.13 -41.56
CA GLN A 263 15.83 14.60 -40.81
C GLN A 263 15.72 14.99 -39.37
N ILE A 264 15.78 14.03 -38.46
CA ILE A 264 15.66 14.21 -37.02
C ILE A 264 17.00 13.94 -36.37
N SER A 265 17.46 14.83 -35.51
CA SER A 265 18.61 14.62 -34.64
C SER A 265 18.27 15.00 -33.21
N LEU A 266 18.45 14.07 -32.28
CA LEU A 266 18.29 14.31 -30.84
C LEU A 266 19.66 14.14 -30.17
N ALA A 267 20.18 15.21 -29.56
CA ALA A 267 21.48 15.22 -28.92
C ALA A 267 21.51 16.08 -27.65
N ASN A 268 22.50 15.84 -26.80
CA ASN A 268 22.78 16.66 -25.63
C ASN A 268 24.02 17.53 -25.88
N ILE A 269 23.80 18.74 -26.39
CA ILE A 269 24.86 19.70 -26.65
C ILE A 269 24.52 20.98 -25.89
N ASN A 270 25.09 21.18 -24.69
CA ASN A 270 24.75 22.30 -23.80
C ASN A 270 23.23 22.39 -23.49
N GLY A 271 22.60 21.24 -23.20
CA GLY A 271 21.18 21.05 -23.06
C GLY A 271 20.60 20.11 -24.10
N LEU A 272 19.41 19.59 -23.82
CA LEU A 272 18.71 18.67 -24.72
C LEU A 272 18.23 19.43 -25.98
N ARG A 273 18.64 18.97 -27.17
CA ARG A 273 18.31 19.60 -28.45
C ARG A 273 17.66 18.60 -29.40
N LEU A 274 16.51 19.00 -29.93
CA LEU A 274 15.91 18.36 -31.08
C LEU A 274 16.16 19.22 -32.31
N SER A 275 16.93 18.71 -33.25
CA SER A 275 17.16 19.37 -34.55
C SER A 275 16.34 18.71 -35.64
N LEU A 276 15.58 19.46 -36.37
CA LEU A 276 14.75 19.06 -37.50
C LEU A 276 15.18 19.76 -38.76
N ASN A 277 15.59 19.04 -39.79
CA ASN A 277 15.76 19.55 -41.12
C ASN A 277 14.57 19.09 -41.96
N VAL A 278 13.75 20.03 -42.39
CA VAL A 278 12.50 19.78 -43.07
C VAL A 278 12.46 20.47 -44.42
N CYS A 279 12.02 19.72 -45.44
CA CYS A 279 11.81 20.29 -46.78
C CYS A 279 10.31 20.20 -47.07
N CYS A 280 9.65 21.39 -47.03
CA CYS A 280 8.22 21.60 -47.28
C CYS A 280 7.99 23.03 -47.86
N GLU A 281 6.77 23.31 -48.30
CA GLU A 281 6.41 24.59 -48.87
C GLU A 281 6.00 25.63 -47.82
N ALA A 282 5.51 25.22 -46.66
CA ALA A 282 5.10 26.13 -45.61
C ALA A 282 6.31 26.83 -44.95
N ASP A 283 6.13 28.08 -44.58
CA ASP A 283 7.12 28.86 -43.81
C ASP A 283 7.10 28.44 -42.34
N LEU A 284 8.14 27.72 -41.90
CA LEU A 284 8.30 27.24 -40.53
C LEU A 284 8.92 28.28 -39.58
N SER A 285 9.23 29.49 -40.06
CA SER A 285 9.71 30.57 -39.20
C SER A 285 8.73 30.99 -38.11
N ILE A 286 7.46 30.65 -38.27
CA ILE A 286 6.41 30.86 -37.26
C ILE A 286 6.73 30.22 -35.91
N PHE A 287 7.54 29.14 -35.87
CA PHE A 287 7.94 28.45 -34.65
C PHE A 287 8.95 29.26 -33.81
N LEU A 288 9.60 30.32 -34.37
CA LEU A 288 10.44 31.24 -33.60
C LEU A 288 9.69 31.91 -32.45
N ASN A 289 8.38 32.09 -32.58
CA ASN A 289 7.55 32.68 -31.54
C ASN A 289 7.51 31.88 -30.23
N LYS A 290 7.98 30.62 -30.24
CA LYS A 290 8.06 29.78 -29.02
C LYS A 290 9.22 30.14 -28.09
N GLY A 291 10.16 30.99 -28.52
CA GLY A 291 11.25 31.56 -27.70
C GLY A 291 12.42 30.63 -27.43
N ASN A 292 12.24 29.31 -27.58
CA ASN A 292 13.27 28.28 -27.40
C ASN A 292 13.54 27.49 -28.67
N VAL A 293 13.20 28.04 -29.81
CA VAL A 293 13.42 27.49 -31.16
C VAL A 293 14.38 28.42 -31.92
N LEU A 294 15.43 27.82 -32.47
CA LEU A 294 16.25 28.50 -33.49
C LEU A 294 15.76 28.04 -34.85
N TYR A 295 15.76 28.94 -35.80
CA TYR A 295 15.36 28.70 -37.20
C TYR A 295 16.38 29.24 -38.13
N GLU A 296 16.73 28.49 -39.15
CA GLU A 296 17.61 28.86 -40.25
C GLU A 296 17.10 28.21 -41.54
N MET A 297 17.14 28.95 -42.64
CA MET A 297 16.75 28.45 -43.96
C MET A 297 18.00 28.29 -44.83
N ASP A 298 18.14 27.11 -45.43
CA ASP A 298 19.13 26.87 -46.45
C ASP A 298 18.48 26.99 -47.83
N ASP A 299 18.61 28.21 -48.41
CA ASP A 299 17.99 28.54 -49.69
C ASP A 299 18.54 27.69 -50.85
N ASP A 300 19.81 27.22 -50.81
CA ASP A 300 20.42 26.44 -51.86
C ASP A 300 19.89 25.00 -51.88
N ALA A 301 19.60 24.43 -50.71
CA ALA A 301 19.14 23.04 -50.57
C ALA A 301 17.61 22.91 -50.36
N GLY A 302 16.91 24.05 -50.08
CA GLY A 302 15.49 24.10 -49.83
C GLY A 302 15.07 23.44 -48.47
N TYR A 303 16.02 23.38 -47.52
CA TYR A 303 15.77 22.90 -46.20
C TYR A 303 15.53 24.02 -45.20
N GLN A 304 14.54 23.82 -44.34
CA GLN A 304 14.29 24.65 -43.16
C GLN A 304 14.82 23.91 -41.93
N HIS A 305 15.78 24.51 -41.26
CA HIS A 305 16.42 23.93 -40.06
C HIS A 305 15.81 24.57 -38.81
N LEU A 306 15.24 23.73 -37.97
CA LEU A 306 14.69 24.12 -36.65
C LEU A 306 15.46 23.38 -35.55
N VAL A 307 15.84 24.11 -34.50
CA VAL A 307 16.45 23.54 -33.29
C VAL A 307 15.63 23.93 -32.09
N PHE A 308 14.96 22.95 -31.50
CA PHE A 308 14.23 23.11 -30.27
C PHE A 308 15.16 22.80 -29.10
N ILE A 309 15.33 23.76 -28.19
CA ILE A 309 16.29 23.70 -27.08
C ILE A 309 15.52 23.62 -25.77
N ILE A 310 15.88 22.63 -24.93
CA ILE A 310 15.38 22.51 -23.59
C ILE A 310 16.51 22.70 -22.60
N GLU A 311 16.49 23.83 -21.87
CA GLU A 311 17.51 24.14 -20.87
C GLU A 311 17.35 23.22 -19.64
N GLY A 312 18.44 22.63 -19.15
CA GLY A 312 18.48 21.84 -17.91
C GLY A 312 17.95 20.41 -18.01
N GLY A 313 17.90 19.81 -19.18
CA GLY A 313 17.16 18.58 -19.45
C GLY A 313 17.93 17.26 -19.52
N ALA A 314 19.14 17.14 -19.01
CA ALA A 314 19.81 15.84 -18.92
C ALA A 314 20.16 15.53 -17.47
N ALA A 315 19.50 14.50 -16.91
CA ALA A 315 20.10 13.77 -15.80
C ALA A 315 21.27 12.95 -16.38
N VAL A 316 22.44 13.15 -15.84
CA VAL A 316 23.67 12.40 -16.16
C VAL A 316 23.54 10.98 -15.61
#